data_b506d30d6c70165fe6891a75f6c1e178
#
_entry.id   b506d30d6c70165fe6891a75f6c1e178
#
_cell.length_a   1.000
_cell.length_b   1.000
_cell.length_c   1.000
_cell.angle_alpha   90.00
_cell.angle_beta   90.00
_cell.angle_gamma   90.00
#
_symmetry.space_group_name_H-M   'P 1'
#
loop_
_entity.id
_entity.type
_entity.pdbx_description
1 polymer ?
#
loop_
_entity_poly.entity_id
_entity_poly.type
_entity_poly.pdbx_seq_one_letter_code
_entity_poly.pdbx_strand_id
1 'polypeptide(L)'
;MSSKILVGLTLLAMSFCAARAGETWPGERLDTWHGYVRHIITVDGCAAWVVEPKQAAPGNPWTWCMEFPDAFTERTGVLQLLEKGYHHVHISVGNTFGCPDAVKHFDAFYRALQAGGLAKKGTLIGISRGGLYCYSFAAQDPSRVACIYGDAAVCDFKSWPGGKGKGSGSPGDWAALIKLYGFKDEAEALAYKKNPVDALAPLAAAKIAMIHVVGDADKVVPPAENGLIIEQRYKALGGKVVVIGKPGCDHHPHGLDNPQPVVDFILEQTAAAQK
;
A
#
# COMPACT_ATOMS: atom_id res chain seq x y z
N MET A 1 -46.85 -49.41 -37.75
CA MET A 1 -46.10 -48.18 -37.96
C MET A 1 -46.32 -47.28 -36.70
N SER A 2 -45.41 -47.31 -35.77
CA SER A 2 -45.54 -46.53 -34.49
C SER A 2 -44.56 -45.36 -34.58
N SER A 3 -45.09 -44.14 -34.66
CA SER A 3 -44.31 -42.90 -34.54
C SER A 3 -43.99 -42.61 -33.07
N LYS A 4 -42.69 -42.57 -32.73
CA LYS A 4 -42.20 -42.08 -31.45
C LYS A 4 -41.98 -40.57 -31.56
N ILE A 5 -42.76 -39.81 -30.81
CA ILE A 5 -42.55 -38.35 -30.64
C ILE A 5 -41.50 -38.17 -29.56
N LEU A 6 -40.38 -37.57 -29.96
CA LEU A 6 -39.28 -37.20 -29.07
C LEU A 6 -39.54 -35.78 -28.57
N VAL A 7 -39.91 -35.65 -27.28
CA VAL A 7 -40.08 -34.36 -26.62
C VAL A 7 -38.71 -33.92 -26.10
N GLY A 8 -38.12 -32.93 -26.77
CA GLY A 8 -36.87 -32.30 -26.32
C GLY A 8 -37.12 -31.35 -25.14
N LEU A 9 -36.62 -31.68 -23.98
CA LEU A 9 -36.63 -30.82 -22.80
C LEU A 9 -35.47 -29.84 -22.90
N THR A 10 -35.74 -28.57 -23.26
CA THR A 10 -34.75 -27.49 -23.25
C THR A 10 -34.65 -26.97 -21.81
N LEU A 11 -33.58 -27.35 -21.12
CA LEU A 11 -33.21 -26.72 -19.83
C LEU A 11 -32.78 -25.28 -20.07
N LEU A 12 -33.59 -24.32 -19.72
CA LEU A 12 -33.25 -22.91 -19.65
C LEU A 12 -32.43 -22.72 -18.38
N ALA A 13 -31.10 -22.60 -18.49
CA ALA A 13 -30.21 -22.23 -17.39
C ALA A 13 -30.49 -20.76 -17.02
N MET A 14 -31.33 -20.53 -16.02
CA MET A 14 -31.45 -19.22 -15.39
C MET A 14 -30.14 -18.93 -14.63
N SER A 15 -29.29 -18.11 -15.23
CA SER A 15 -28.17 -17.47 -14.52
C SER A 15 -28.76 -16.52 -13.46
N PHE A 16 -28.83 -16.98 -12.23
CA PHE A 16 -29.09 -16.11 -11.11
C PHE A 16 -27.88 -15.19 -10.96
N CYS A 17 -27.98 -13.99 -11.50
CA CYS A 17 -27.12 -12.87 -11.11
C CYS A 17 -27.56 -12.52 -9.68
N ALA A 18 -26.85 -13.09 -8.67
CA ALA A 18 -27.03 -12.64 -7.30
C ALA A 18 -26.64 -11.16 -7.28
N ALA A 19 -27.63 -10.28 -7.09
CA ALA A 19 -27.37 -8.89 -6.78
C ALA A 19 -26.48 -8.89 -5.52
N ARG A 20 -25.22 -8.47 -5.67
CA ARG A 20 -24.33 -8.21 -4.53
C ARG A 20 -25.04 -7.17 -3.67
N ALA A 21 -25.25 -7.48 -2.39
CA ALA A 21 -25.47 -6.45 -1.41
C ALA A 21 -24.29 -5.50 -1.53
N GLY A 22 -24.52 -4.24 -1.91
CA GLY A 22 -23.47 -3.24 -2.04
C GLY A 22 -22.69 -3.18 -0.72
N GLU A 23 -21.39 -3.04 -0.81
CA GLU A 23 -20.57 -2.80 0.35
C GLU A 23 -21.10 -1.56 1.06
N THR A 24 -21.48 -1.69 2.34
CA THR A 24 -22.03 -0.57 3.11
C THR A 24 -20.97 -0.07 4.09
N TRP A 25 -20.63 1.19 3.96
CA TRP A 25 -19.68 1.85 4.86
C TRP A 25 -20.45 2.74 5.84
N PRO A 26 -20.44 2.47 7.15
CA PRO A 26 -21.23 3.25 8.11
C PRO A 26 -20.90 4.73 8.08
N GLY A 27 -21.92 5.58 7.95
CA GLY A 27 -21.76 7.03 7.94
C GLY A 27 -21.12 7.60 6.68
N GLU A 28 -21.16 6.87 5.57
CA GLU A 28 -20.53 7.28 4.32
C GLU A 28 -21.19 8.50 3.67
N ARG A 29 -20.36 9.26 2.95
CA ARG A 29 -20.75 10.23 1.95
C ARG A 29 -20.12 9.82 0.63
N LEU A 30 -20.87 9.86 -0.45
CA LEU A 30 -20.39 9.45 -1.77
C LEU A 30 -19.93 10.66 -2.58
N ASP A 31 -18.81 10.48 -3.29
CA ASP A 31 -18.40 11.32 -4.40
C ASP A 31 -17.73 10.46 -5.51
N THR A 32 -17.01 11.10 -6.42
CA THR A 32 -16.27 10.41 -7.48
C THR A 32 -14.79 10.74 -7.41
N TRP A 33 -13.94 9.72 -7.58
CA TRP A 33 -12.50 9.84 -7.67
C TRP A 33 -12.02 9.18 -8.97
N HIS A 34 -11.46 9.95 -9.90
CA HIS A 34 -11.07 9.49 -11.25
C HIS A 34 -12.16 8.70 -11.99
N GLY A 35 -13.44 9.07 -11.80
CA GLY A 35 -14.58 8.41 -12.44
C GLY A 35 -15.04 7.10 -11.78
N TYR A 36 -14.53 6.79 -10.60
CA TYR A 36 -14.96 5.69 -9.73
C TYR A 36 -15.74 6.23 -8.53
N VAL A 37 -16.65 5.43 -7.99
CA VAL A 37 -17.38 5.76 -6.75
C VAL A 37 -16.39 5.74 -5.58
N ARG A 38 -16.39 6.82 -4.80
CA ARG A 38 -15.60 6.91 -3.57
C ARG A 38 -16.51 7.10 -2.36
N HIS A 39 -16.36 6.20 -1.40
CA HIS A 39 -17.01 6.24 -0.10
C HIS A 39 -16.10 7.02 0.87
N ILE A 40 -16.56 8.16 1.33
CA ILE A 40 -15.86 8.98 2.32
C ILE A 40 -16.46 8.66 3.69
N ILE A 41 -15.61 8.23 4.61
CA ILE A 41 -15.97 7.77 5.94
C ILE A 41 -15.09 8.43 7.00
N THR A 42 -15.45 8.29 8.26
CA THR A 42 -14.59 8.66 9.39
C THR A 42 -14.29 7.38 10.19
N VAL A 43 -13.01 7.12 10.41
CA VAL A 43 -12.56 5.97 11.20
C VAL A 43 -11.60 6.45 12.29
N ASP A 44 -11.93 6.15 13.54
CA ASP A 44 -11.12 6.54 14.72
C ASP A 44 -10.75 8.04 14.73
N GLY A 45 -11.73 8.89 14.33
CA GLY A 45 -11.57 10.34 14.25
C GLY A 45 -10.81 10.85 13.01
N CYS A 46 -10.31 9.98 12.16
CA CYS A 46 -9.57 10.32 10.94
C CYS A 46 -10.46 10.24 9.70
N ALA A 47 -10.28 11.19 8.77
CA ALA A 47 -10.92 11.11 7.47
C ALA A 47 -10.31 9.93 6.68
N ALA A 48 -11.18 9.10 6.13
CA ALA A 48 -10.78 7.93 5.35
C ALA A 48 -11.70 7.76 4.14
N TRP A 49 -11.28 6.96 3.19
CA TRP A 49 -12.11 6.65 2.04
C TRP A 49 -11.76 5.31 1.40
N VAL A 50 -12.75 4.79 0.68
CA VAL A 50 -12.65 3.58 -0.14
C VAL A 50 -13.17 3.91 -1.54
N VAL A 51 -12.36 3.64 -2.56
CA VAL A 51 -12.76 3.73 -3.96
C VAL A 51 -13.11 2.34 -4.46
N GLU A 52 -14.33 2.19 -4.98
CA GLU A 52 -14.78 0.93 -5.56
C GLU A 52 -14.38 0.80 -7.03
N PRO A 53 -13.91 -0.37 -7.46
CA PRO A 53 -13.76 -0.68 -8.88
C PRO A 53 -15.15 -0.83 -9.54
N LYS A 54 -15.27 -0.55 -10.83
CA LYS A 54 -16.53 -0.78 -11.57
C LYS A 54 -17.04 -2.22 -11.46
N GLN A 55 -16.12 -3.18 -11.37
CA GLN A 55 -16.39 -4.57 -11.12
C GLN A 55 -15.29 -5.14 -10.22
N ALA A 56 -15.62 -5.49 -9.00
CA ALA A 56 -14.65 -6.04 -8.07
C ALA A 56 -14.16 -7.42 -8.52
N ALA A 57 -12.86 -7.63 -8.42
CA ALA A 57 -12.25 -8.93 -8.64
C ALA A 57 -12.64 -9.91 -7.51
N PRO A 58 -12.62 -11.24 -7.76
CA PRO A 58 -12.92 -12.23 -6.74
C PRO A 58 -12.08 -12.02 -5.48
N GLY A 59 -12.75 -12.05 -4.32
CA GLY A 59 -12.12 -11.88 -3.02
C GLY A 59 -11.86 -10.43 -2.61
N ASN A 60 -12.36 -9.45 -3.37
CA ASN A 60 -12.28 -8.02 -3.07
C ASN A 60 -10.86 -7.55 -2.72
N PRO A 61 -9.87 -7.76 -3.61
CA PRO A 61 -8.51 -7.30 -3.38
C PRO A 61 -8.45 -5.76 -3.31
N TRP A 62 -7.46 -5.24 -2.60
CA TRP A 62 -7.35 -3.81 -2.38
C TRP A 62 -5.90 -3.33 -2.27
N THR A 63 -5.72 -2.05 -2.58
CA THR A 63 -4.46 -1.32 -2.43
C THR A 63 -4.65 -0.17 -1.47
N TRP A 64 -3.66 0.10 -0.65
CA TRP A 64 -3.66 1.19 0.30
C TRP A 64 -2.49 2.14 0.03
N CYS A 65 -2.79 3.31 -0.57
CA CYS A 65 -1.80 4.38 -0.60
C CYS A 65 -1.78 5.06 0.76
N MET A 66 -0.69 4.86 1.50
CA MET A 66 -0.63 5.26 2.91
C MET A 66 -0.26 6.74 3.11
N GLU A 67 0.26 7.39 2.06
CA GLU A 67 0.52 8.83 2.02
C GLU A 67 0.49 9.31 0.56
N PHE A 68 0.06 10.55 0.32
CA PHE A 68 -0.06 11.17 -1.00
C PHE A 68 -0.96 10.39 -1.99
N PRO A 69 -2.19 10.02 -1.59
CA PRO A 69 -3.03 9.12 -2.39
C PRO A 69 -3.44 9.66 -3.76
N ASP A 70 -3.43 10.97 -3.93
CA ASP A 70 -3.77 11.64 -5.20
C ASP A 70 -2.53 11.92 -6.08
N ALA A 71 -1.32 11.59 -5.59
CA ALA A 71 -0.10 11.86 -6.32
C ALA A 71 0.25 10.73 -7.29
N PHE A 72 0.45 11.10 -8.57
CA PHE A 72 0.97 10.18 -9.59
C PHE A 72 0.16 8.89 -9.79
N THR A 73 -1.16 8.94 -9.63
CA THR A 73 -2.07 7.77 -9.65
C THR A 73 -1.95 6.91 -10.91
N GLU A 74 -1.72 7.52 -12.07
CA GLU A 74 -1.45 6.80 -13.32
C GLU A 74 -0.10 6.10 -13.28
N ARG A 75 0.93 6.81 -12.83
CA ARG A 75 2.33 6.34 -12.83
C ARG A 75 2.61 5.27 -11.76
N THR A 76 1.83 5.25 -10.67
CA THR A 76 1.90 4.22 -9.64
C THR A 76 1.10 2.97 -9.99
N GLY A 77 0.30 3.02 -11.07
CA GLY A 77 -0.53 1.91 -11.52
C GLY A 77 -1.85 1.73 -10.77
N VAL A 78 -2.19 2.64 -9.86
CA VAL A 78 -3.42 2.55 -9.04
C VAL A 78 -4.66 2.53 -9.94
N LEU A 79 -4.73 3.39 -10.97
CA LEU A 79 -5.88 3.41 -11.87
C LEU A 79 -6.01 2.09 -12.66
N GLN A 80 -4.90 1.50 -13.10
CA GLN A 80 -4.93 0.19 -13.75
C GLN A 80 -5.37 -0.93 -12.80
N LEU A 81 -5.00 -0.86 -11.52
CA LEU A 81 -5.44 -1.83 -10.51
C LEU A 81 -6.95 -1.71 -10.23
N LEU A 82 -7.51 -0.49 -10.22
CA LEU A 82 -8.96 -0.27 -10.17
C LEU A 82 -9.67 -0.90 -11.38
N GLU A 83 -9.11 -0.74 -12.60
CA GLU A 83 -9.64 -1.41 -13.82
C GLU A 83 -9.59 -2.94 -13.72
N LYS A 84 -8.61 -3.48 -12.98
CA LYS A 84 -8.48 -4.92 -12.68
C LYS A 84 -9.37 -5.39 -11.52
N GLY A 85 -10.20 -4.52 -10.97
CA GLY A 85 -11.17 -4.86 -9.93
C GLY A 85 -10.63 -4.78 -8.50
N TYR A 86 -9.52 -4.07 -8.28
CA TYR A 86 -9.02 -3.78 -6.93
C TYR A 86 -9.73 -2.56 -6.35
N HIS A 87 -10.05 -2.60 -5.08
CA HIS A 87 -10.41 -1.40 -4.34
C HIS A 87 -9.16 -0.57 -4.07
N HIS A 88 -9.34 0.74 -3.91
CA HIS A 88 -8.24 1.63 -3.51
C HIS A 88 -8.64 2.40 -2.26
N VAL A 89 -7.79 2.43 -1.25
CA VAL A 89 -8.17 2.97 0.06
C VAL A 89 -7.11 3.92 0.62
N HIS A 90 -7.56 4.82 1.51
CA HIS A 90 -6.69 5.73 2.25
C HIS A 90 -7.33 6.14 3.57
N ILE A 91 -6.51 6.40 4.58
CA ILE A 91 -6.85 7.12 5.81
C ILE A 91 -5.83 8.23 6.04
N SER A 92 -6.32 9.42 6.33
CA SER A 92 -5.47 10.57 6.59
C SER A 92 -5.14 10.65 8.09
N VAL A 93 -3.92 10.30 8.44
CA VAL A 93 -3.40 10.39 9.81
C VAL A 93 -2.49 11.61 10.00
N GLY A 94 -2.45 12.50 9.01
CA GLY A 94 -1.57 13.67 9.01
C GLY A 94 -0.09 13.31 8.89
N ASN A 95 0.76 14.31 9.12
CA ASN A 95 2.21 14.16 9.01
C ASN A 95 2.79 13.50 10.29
N THR A 96 2.54 12.19 10.44
CA THR A 96 2.88 11.41 11.64
C THR A 96 4.10 10.51 11.48
N PHE A 97 4.68 10.43 10.29
CA PHE A 97 5.86 9.57 9.99
C PHE A 97 5.68 8.09 10.37
N GLY A 98 4.44 7.61 10.47
CA GLY A 98 4.16 6.22 10.88
C GLY A 98 4.49 5.95 12.36
N CYS A 99 4.42 6.96 13.23
CA CYS A 99 4.62 6.82 14.66
C CYS A 99 3.63 5.83 15.31
N PRO A 100 3.88 5.38 16.55
CA PRO A 100 3.02 4.39 17.22
C PRO A 100 1.53 4.75 17.29
N ASP A 101 1.21 6.05 17.41
CA ASP A 101 -0.18 6.49 17.44
C ASP A 101 -0.83 6.42 16.04
N ALA A 102 -0.10 6.75 14.97
CA ALA A 102 -0.58 6.55 13.60
C ALA A 102 -0.92 5.08 13.32
N VAL A 103 -0.12 4.16 13.84
CA VAL A 103 -0.36 2.71 13.66
C VAL A 103 -1.67 2.26 14.32
N LYS A 104 -2.10 2.89 15.42
CA LYS A 104 -3.42 2.60 16.03
C LYS A 104 -4.57 2.97 15.09
N HIS A 105 -4.48 4.12 14.41
CA HIS A 105 -5.45 4.53 13.40
C HIS A 105 -5.44 3.59 12.19
N PHE A 106 -4.26 3.14 11.76
CA PHE A 106 -4.14 2.13 10.69
C PHE A 106 -4.81 0.81 11.08
N ASP A 107 -4.66 0.36 12.32
CA ASP A 107 -5.33 -0.84 12.83
C ASP A 107 -6.85 -0.68 12.85
N ALA A 108 -7.35 0.48 13.28
CA ALA A 108 -8.78 0.76 13.27
C ALA A 108 -9.32 0.76 11.83
N PHE A 109 -8.60 1.38 10.91
CA PHE A 109 -9.00 1.40 9.49
C PHE A 109 -8.97 0.00 8.88
N TYR A 110 -7.92 -0.78 9.11
CA TYR A 110 -7.87 -2.17 8.64
C TYR A 110 -9.09 -2.97 9.12
N ARG A 111 -9.47 -2.85 10.40
CA ARG A 111 -10.69 -3.52 10.92
C ARG A 111 -11.96 -3.05 10.21
N ALA A 112 -12.08 -1.76 9.91
CA ALA A 112 -13.20 -1.23 9.14
C ALA A 112 -13.24 -1.82 7.71
N LEU A 113 -12.08 -1.92 7.04
CA LEU A 113 -11.98 -2.53 5.71
C LEU A 113 -12.39 -4.01 5.73
N GLN A 114 -12.00 -4.76 6.77
CA GLN A 114 -12.42 -6.16 6.94
C GLN A 114 -13.93 -6.28 7.19
N ALA A 115 -14.50 -5.40 8.00
CA ALA A 115 -15.96 -5.36 8.23
C ALA A 115 -16.71 -5.00 6.95
N GLY A 116 -16.13 -4.19 6.06
CA GLY A 116 -16.66 -3.88 4.72
C GLY A 116 -16.45 -4.99 3.69
N GLY A 117 -15.86 -6.12 4.05
CA GLY A 117 -15.74 -7.30 3.18
C GLY A 117 -14.54 -7.31 2.24
N LEU A 118 -13.54 -6.44 2.44
CA LEU A 118 -12.31 -6.47 1.66
C LEU A 118 -11.42 -7.67 2.03
N ALA A 119 -10.52 -8.07 1.13
CA ALA A 119 -9.60 -9.18 1.33
C ALA A 119 -8.80 -9.04 2.63
N LYS A 120 -8.51 -10.16 3.31
CA LYS A 120 -7.72 -10.17 4.56
C LYS A 120 -6.33 -9.53 4.38
N LYS A 121 -5.73 -9.65 3.19
CA LYS A 121 -4.41 -9.09 2.90
C LYS A 121 -4.53 -8.00 1.85
N GLY A 122 -3.94 -6.83 2.12
CA GLY A 122 -3.88 -5.72 1.19
C GLY A 122 -2.48 -5.45 0.67
N THR A 123 -2.40 -4.76 -0.46
CA THR A 123 -1.15 -4.24 -1.00
C THR A 123 -0.91 -2.84 -0.43
N LEU A 124 0.24 -2.63 0.19
CA LEU A 124 0.61 -1.32 0.73
C LEU A 124 1.43 -0.55 -0.31
N ILE A 125 1.10 0.72 -0.52
CA ILE A 125 1.79 1.64 -1.43
C ILE A 125 2.36 2.79 -0.61
N GLY A 126 3.69 2.89 -0.58
CA GLY A 126 4.43 3.90 0.18
C GLY A 126 5.22 4.83 -0.74
N ILE A 127 4.62 5.99 -1.07
CA ILE A 127 5.28 7.06 -1.82
C ILE A 127 6.06 7.92 -0.83
N SER A 128 7.36 8.16 -1.10
CA SER A 128 8.20 9.05 -0.28
C SER A 128 8.11 8.68 1.22
N ARG A 129 7.75 9.61 2.11
CA ARG A 129 7.58 9.32 3.55
C ARG A 129 6.51 8.27 3.85
N GLY A 130 5.62 7.97 2.90
CA GLY A 130 4.67 6.86 2.99
C GLY A 130 5.33 5.49 3.17
N GLY A 131 6.60 5.36 2.86
CA GLY A 131 7.39 4.18 3.20
C GLY A 131 7.40 3.91 4.70
N LEU A 132 7.61 4.92 5.55
CA LEU A 132 7.56 4.77 7.01
C LEU A 132 6.21 4.21 7.47
N TYR A 133 5.09 4.68 6.89
CA TYR A 133 3.74 4.21 7.23
C TYR A 133 3.54 2.74 6.84
N CYS A 134 3.90 2.39 5.59
CA CYS A 134 3.77 1.01 5.10
C CYS A 134 4.51 0.02 5.97
N TYR A 135 5.76 0.29 6.26
CA TYR A 135 6.59 -0.63 7.03
C TYR A 135 6.21 -0.66 8.51
N SER A 136 5.79 0.47 9.11
CA SER A 136 5.31 0.48 10.50
C SER A 136 4.05 -0.37 10.66
N PHE A 137 3.10 -0.27 9.73
CA PHE A 137 1.90 -1.12 9.72
C PHE A 137 2.23 -2.59 9.46
N ALA A 138 3.07 -2.87 8.44
CA ALA A 138 3.44 -4.23 8.09
C ALA A 138 4.23 -4.95 9.19
N ALA A 139 5.11 -4.24 9.90
CA ALA A 139 5.91 -4.83 10.97
C ALA A 139 5.07 -5.23 12.20
N GLN A 140 3.92 -4.57 12.42
CA GLN A 140 3.04 -4.91 13.54
C GLN A 140 2.33 -6.24 13.33
N ASP A 141 1.79 -6.47 12.12
CA ASP A 141 1.16 -7.74 11.77
C ASP A 141 1.33 -8.04 10.27
N PRO A 142 2.42 -8.72 9.87
CA PRO A 142 2.67 -9.05 8.48
C PRO A 142 1.58 -9.92 7.83
N SER A 143 0.75 -10.62 8.62
CA SER A 143 -0.32 -11.48 8.09
C SER A 143 -1.41 -10.72 7.34
N ARG A 144 -1.46 -9.38 7.48
CA ARG A 144 -2.42 -8.48 6.83
C ARG A 144 -1.94 -7.96 5.47
N VAL A 145 -0.70 -8.26 5.08
CA VAL A 145 -0.04 -7.69 3.92
C VAL A 145 0.14 -8.73 2.82
N ALA A 146 -0.29 -8.39 1.61
CA ALA A 146 -0.07 -9.20 0.40
C ALA A 146 1.32 -8.92 -0.18
N CYS A 147 1.64 -7.65 -0.37
CA CYS A 147 2.95 -7.17 -0.80
C CYS A 147 3.12 -5.68 -0.48
N ILE A 148 4.34 -5.16 -0.63
CA ILE A 148 4.66 -3.74 -0.45
C ILE A 148 5.23 -3.19 -1.75
N TYR A 149 4.69 -2.04 -2.20
CA TYR A 149 5.25 -1.20 -3.24
C TYR A 149 5.79 0.09 -2.61
N GLY A 150 7.09 0.31 -2.68
CA GLY A 150 7.75 1.55 -2.26
C GLY A 150 8.17 2.38 -3.47
N ASP A 151 7.79 3.66 -3.50
CA ASP A 151 8.20 4.59 -4.55
C ASP A 151 9.01 5.74 -3.96
N ALA A 152 10.31 5.79 -4.26
CA ALA A 152 11.26 6.68 -3.59
C ALA A 152 11.02 6.71 -2.07
N ALA A 153 10.74 5.52 -1.50
CA ALA A 153 10.20 5.35 -0.17
C ALA A 153 11.25 5.63 0.91
N VAL A 154 10.87 6.42 1.92
CA VAL A 154 11.67 6.60 3.13
C VAL A 154 11.66 5.30 3.93
N CYS A 155 12.83 4.70 4.08
CA CYS A 155 13.02 3.44 4.79
C CYS A 155 13.94 3.59 6.02
N ASP A 156 14.58 4.75 6.18
CA ASP A 156 15.29 5.16 7.39
C ASP A 156 15.00 6.64 7.67
N PHE A 157 14.31 6.92 8.75
CA PHE A 157 14.00 8.30 9.12
C PHE A 157 15.25 9.12 9.50
N LYS A 158 16.39 8.47 9.75
CA LYS A 158 17.66 9.14 9.98
C LYS A 158 18.21 9.74 8.67
N SER A 159 17.95 9.08 7.54
CA SER A 159 18.23 9.63 6.21
C SER A 159 17.30 10.79 5.90
N TRP A 160 15.97 10.55 5.94
CA TRP A 160 14.95 11.58 5.83
C TRP A 160 13.85 11.33 6.87
N PRO A 161 13.43 12.30 7.65
CA PRO A 161 13.79 13.72 7.61
C PRO A 161 15.09 14.09 8.33
N GLY A 162 15.79 13.14 8.95
CA GLY A 162 16.94 13.39 9.84
C GLY A 162 18.13 14.06 9.17
N GLY A 163 18.35 13.88 7.85
CA GLY A 163 19.49 14.45 7.14
C GLY A 163 20.85 13.97 7.68
N LYS A 164 20.90 12.73 8.22
CA LYS A 164 22.13 12.17 8.82
C LYS A 164 22.97 11.36 7.83
N GLY A 165 22.61 11.44 6.55
CA GLY A 165 23.30 10.83 5.43
C GLY A 165 23.62 11.86 4.36
N LYS A 166 23.43 11.46 3.07
CA LYS A 166 23.65 12.30 1.90
C LYS A 166 22.40 13.08 1.47
N GLY A 167 21.21 12.66 1.95
CA GLY A 167 19.94 13.31 1.65
C GLY A 167 19.84 14.70 2.30
N SER A 168 18.99 15.56 1.72
CA SER A 168 18.84 16.95 2.15
C SER A 168 18.28 17.10 3.57
N GLY A 169 17.56 16.08 4.05
CA GLY A 169 16.84 16.17 5.32
C GLY A 169 15.74 17.24 5.33
N SER A 170 15.07 17.37 6.49
CA SER A 170 14.06 18.39 6.77
C SER A 170 14.07 18.68 8.28
N PRO A 171 14.75 19.75 8.74
CA PRO A 171 14.90 20.03 10.17
C PRO A 171 13.57 20.17 10.92
N GLY A 172 12.55 20.78 10.29
CA GLY A 172 11.22 20.91 10.87
C GLY A 172 10.51 19.58 11.04
N ASP A 173 10.56 18.71 10.01
CA ASP A 173 9.99 17.37 10.06
C ASP A 173 10.77 16.46 11.02
N TRP A 174 12.09 16.65 11.14
CA TRP A 174 12.90 15.91 12.10
C TRP A 174 12.52 16.23 13.54
N ALA A 175 12.36 17.52 13.87
CA ALA A 175 11.90 17.94 15.19
C ALA A 175 10.48 17.43 15.50
N ALA A 176 9.59 17.47 14.52
CA ALA A 176 8.23 16.93 14.65
C ALA A 176 8.23 15.41 14.87
N LEU A 177 9.06 14.66 14.13
CA LEU A 177 9.20 13.21 14.26
C LEU A 177 9.68 12.84 15.68
N ILE A 178 10.74 13.49 16.20
CA ILE A 178 11.25 13.24 17.55
C ILE A 178 10.12 13.35 18.57
N LYS A 179 9.33 14.42 18.47
CA LYS A 179 8.17 14.64 19.37
C LYS A 179 7.09 13.57 19.21
N LEU A 180 6.71 13.24 17.98
CA LEU A 180 5.63 12.29 17.65
C LEU A 180 5.97 10.85 18.06
N TYR A 181 7.25 10.47 17.95
CA TYR A 181 7.71 9.17 18.43
C TYR A 181 7.93 9.11 19.95
N GLY A 182 7.84 10.26 20.65
CA GLY A 182 8.06 10.36 22.09
C GLY A 182 9.53 10.21 22.48
N PHE A 183 10.47 10.46 21.57
CA PHE A 183 11.89 10.43 21.88
C PHE A 183 12.25 11.61 22.79
N LYS A 184 13.07 11.32 23.80
CA LYS A 184 13.54 12.32 24.75
C LYS A 184 14.39 13.41 24.08
N ASP A 185 15.21 12.98 23.11
CA ASP A 185 16.15 13.84 22.40
C ASP A 185 16.54 13.20 21.05
N GLU A 186 17.38 13.92 20.30
CA GLU A 186 17.92 13.44 19.03
C GLU A 186 18.77 12.18 19.19
N ALA A 187 19.51 12.05 20.28
CA ALA A 187 20.37 10.89 20.50
C ALA A 187 19.55 9.60 20.60
N GLU A 188 18.40 9.66 21.27
CA GLU A 188 17.47 8.52 21.34
C GLU A 188 16.89 8.20 19.95
N ALA A 189 16.50 9.21 19.17
CA ALA A 189 16.02 9.00 17.80
C ALA A 189 17.09 8.36 16.92
N LEU A 190 18.35 8.77 17.03
CA LEU A 190 19.47 8.18 16.30
C LEU A 190 19.78 6.75 16.73
N ALA A 191 19.53 6.42 18.00
CA ALA A 191 19.71 5.07 18.53
C ALA A 191 18.59 4.10 18.16
N TYR A 192 17.47 4.58 17.59
CA TYR A 192 16.31 3.77 17.23
C TYR A 192 16.67 2.70 16.19
N LYS A 193 16.22 1.44 16.46
CA LYS A 193 16.57 0.23 15.67
C LYS A 193 15.34 -0.45 15.06
N LYS A 194 14.25 0.29 14.87
CA LYS A 194 13.02 -0.24 14.28
C LYS A 194 12.60 0.54 13.02
N ASN A 195 13.56 1.23 12.37
CA ASN A 195 13.31 1.74 11.03
C ASN A 195 13.00 0.61 10.05
N PRO A 196 12.29 0.86 8.96
CA PRO A 196 12.08 -0.15 7.91
C PRO A 196 13.32 -0.95 7.56
N VAL A 197 14.47 -0.28 7.37
CA VAL A 197 15.75 -0.94 7.07
C VAL A 197 16.26 -1.86 8.18
N ASP A 198 15.80 -1.69 9.42
CA ASP A 198 16.24 -2.47 10.58
C ASP A 198 15.26 -3.60 10.96
N ALA A 199 13.98 -3.49 10.56
CA ALA A 199 12.88 -4.33 11.03
C ALA A 199 12.33 -5.30 9.98
N LEU A 200 13.20 -5.86 9.12
CA LEU A 200 12.81 -6.70 7.98
C LEU A 200 12.55 -8.17 8.31
N ALA A 201 13.10 -8.69 9.39
CA ALA A 201 13.04 -10.12 9.71
C ALA A 201 11.60 -10.67 9.84
N PRO A 202 10.65 -9.99 10.52
CA PRO A 202 9.26 -10.47 10.57
C PRO A 202 8.58 -10.54 9.21
N LEU A 203 8.89 -9.57 8.31
CA LEU A 203 8.35 -9.52 6.97
C LEU A 203 8.91 -10.65 6.09
N ALA A 204 10.20 -10.95 6.23
CA ALA A 204 10.84 -12.05 5.53
C ALA A 204 10.29 -13.41 6.00
N ALA A 205 10.11 -13.60 7.31
CA ALA A 205 9.48 -14.80 7.87
C ALA A 205 8.05 -15.00 7.35
N ALA A 206 7.30 -13.91 7.16
CA ALA A 206 5.95 -13.92 6.58
C ALA A 206 5.95 -13.98 5.04
N LYS A 207 7.13 -13.99 4.40
CA LYS A 207 7.32 -14.05 2.94
C LYS A 207 6.64 -12.89 2.18
N ILE A 208 6.62 -11.69 2.77
CA ILE A 208 6.06 -10.51 2.12
C ILE A 208 6.95 -10.12 0.94
N ALA A 209 6.43 -10.17 -0.28
CA ALA A 209 7.18 -9.72 -1.44
C ALA A 209 7.16 -8.18 -1.53
N MET A 210 8.25 -7.60 -2.02
CA MET A 210 8.41 -6.16 -2.14
C MET A 210 8.86 -5.75 -3.53
N ILE A 211 8.37 -4.59 -3.99
CA ILE A 211 8.87 -3.91 -5.18
C ILE A 211 9.17 -2.45 -4.81
N HIS A 212 10.34 -1.97 -5.20
CA HIS A 212 10.74 -0.58 -5.03
C HIS A 212 11.05 0.06 -6.38
N VAL A 213 10.55 1.28 -6.58
CA VAL A 213 10.94 2.15 -7.69
C VAL A 213 11.78 3.27 -7.11
N VAL A 214 12.98 3.49 -7.64
CA VAL A 214 13.94 4.45 -7.10
C VAL A 214 14.57 5.31 -8.20
N GLY A 215 14.72 6.60 -7.97
CA GLY A 215 15.51 7.49 -8.82
C GLY A 215 17.00 7.39 -8.43
N ASP A 216 17.90 7.13 -9.36
CA ASP A 216 19.33 6.96 -9.04
C ASP A 216 20.03 8.27 -8.70
N ALA A 217 19.42 9.42 -9.05
CA ALA A 217 19.90 10.76 -8.70
C ALA A 217 19.08 11.42 -7.55
N ASP A 218 18.27 10.65 -6.82
CA ASP A 218 17.43 11.17 -5.74
C ASP A 218 18.28 11.72 -4.58
N LYS A 219 18.15 13.05 -4.37
CA LYS A 219 18.85 13.81 -3.32
C LYS A 219 18.03 14.02 -2.07
N VAL A 220 16.73 13.73 -2.12
CA VAL A 220 15.81 13.86 -0.99
C VAL A 220 15.78 12.57 -0.19
N VAL A 221 15.56 11.45 -0.88
CA VAL A 221 15.52 10.09 -0.30
C VAL A 221 16.53 9.21 -1.06
N PRO A 222 17.85 9.37 -0.80
CA PRO A 222 18.87 8.64 -1.53
C PRO A 222 18.64 7.13 -1.50
N PRO A 223 18.62 6.45 -2.66
CA PRO A 223 18.38 5.00 -2.72
C PRO A 223 19.37 4.21 -1.87
N ALA A 224 20.62 4.63 -1.85
CA ALA A 224 21.70 3.98 -1.10
C ALA A 224 21.50 4.01 0.44
N GLU A 225 20.59 4.83 0.92
CA GLU A 225 20.25 4.95 2.35
C GLU A 225 18.86 4.34 2.66
N ASN A 226 18.09 4.00 1.63
CA ASN A 226 16.69 3.57 1.74
C ASN A 226 16.44 2.29 0.93
N GLY A 227 15.88 2.38 -0.26
CA GLY A 227 15.42 1.24 -1.05
C GLY A 227 16.49 0.20 -1.37
N LEU A 228 17.76 0.61 -1.62
CA LEU A 228 18.84 -0.34 -1.87
C LEU A 228 19.32 -1.04 -0.59
N ILE A 229 19.19 -0.42 0.58
CA ILE A 229 19.43 -1.11 1.87
C ILE A 229 18.32 -2.14 2.12
N ILE A 230 17.06 -1.80 1.84
CA ILE A 230 15.96 -2.77 1.88
C ILE A 230 16.31 -3.96 0.98
N GLU A 231 16.69 -3.73 -0.27
CA GLU A 231 17.05 -4.79 -1.21
C GLU A 231 18.14 -5.71 -0.65
N GLN A 232 19.26 -5.11 -0.25
CA GLN A 232 20.42 -5.85 0.27
C GLN A 232 20.05 -6.71 1.48
N ARG A 233 19.43 -6.09 2.49
CA ARG A 233 19.14 -6.76 3.76
C ARG A 233 18.01 -7.78 3.62
N TYR A 234 17.00 -7.47 2.82
CA TYR A 234 15.86 -8.36 2.62
C TYR A 234 16.24 -9.61 1.84
N LYS A 235 17.07 -9.47 0.79
CA LYS A 235 17.65 -10.63 0.08
C LYS A 235 18.51 -11.50 1.00
N ALA A 236 19.30 -10.92 1.89
CA ALA A 236 20.08 -11.65 2.87
C ALA A 236 19.23 -12.47 3.85
N LEU A 237 17.98 -12.06 4.09
CA LEU A 237 16.99 -12.78 4.88
C LEU A 237 16.19 -13.81 4.04
N GLY A 238 16.51 -14.00 2.75
CA GLY A 238 15.77 -14.87 1.84
C GLY A 238 14.46 -14.28 1.34
N GLY A 239 14.20 -12.99 1.55
CA GLY A 239 12.99 -12.32 1.12
C GLY A 239 13.00 -11.98 -0.39
N LYS A 240 11.81 -11.97 -1.01
CA LYS A 240 11.62 -11.57 -2.41
C LYS A 240 11.52 -10.05 -2.50
N VAL A 241 12.46 -9.40 -3.17
CA VAL A 241 12.42 -7.97 -3.44
C VAL A 241 12.93 -7.67 -4.85
N VAL A 242 12.22 -6.78 -5.54
CA VAL A 242 12.56 -6.24 -6.86
C VAL A 242 12.82 -4.75 -6.72
N VAL A 243 13.88 -4.25 -7.33
CA VAL A 243 14.14 -2.81 -7.41
C VAL A 243 14.21 -2.41 -8.87
N ILE A 244 13.43 -1.39 -9.24
CA ILE A 244 13.42 -0.76 -10.55
C ILE A 244 14.06 0.62 -10.41
N GLY A 245 15.23 0.80 -11.02
CA GLY A 245 15.91 2.09 -11.08
C GLY A 245 15.38 2.96 -12.20
N LYS A 246 15.27 4.26 -11.95
CA LYS A 246 14.98 5.30 -12.95
C LYS A 246 16.26 6.10 -13.21
N PRO A 247 16.95 5.88 -14.35
CA PRO A 247 18.21 6.54 -14.63
C PRO A 247 18.08 8.07 -14.73
N GLY A 248 18.97 8.80 -14.03
CA GLY A 248 18.99 10.26 -14.00
C GLY A 248 17.80 10.93 -13.30
N CYS A 249 16.90 10.17 -12.70
CA CYS A 249 15.73 10.71 -12.02
C CYS A 249 16.07 11.09 -10.57
N ASP A 250 15.73 12.33 -10.20
CA ASP A 250 15.72 12.79 -8.81
C ASP A 250 14.48 12.26 -8.08
N HIS A 251 14.06 12.85 -6.97
CA HIS A 251 12.92 12.42 -6.16
C HIS A 251 11.58 12.41 -6.94
N HIS A 252 11.43 13.28 -7.89
CA HIS A 252 10.26 13.40 -8.76
C HIS A 252 10.61 13.20 -10.23
N PRO A 253 9.64 12.75 -11.06
CA PRO A 253 8.28 12.30 -10.73
C PRO A 253 8.28 10.90 -10.10
N HIS A 254 7.32 10.62 -9.21
CA HIS A 254 7.09 9.28 -8.69
C HIS A 254 6.50 8.34 -9.75
N GLY A 255 6.57 7.03 -9.47
CA GLY A 255 6.09 5.98 -10.36
C GLY A 255 6.92 5.80 -11.63
N LEU A 256 6.37 5.07 -12.56
CA LEU A 256 6.97 4.77 -13.86
C LEU A 256 6.11 5.39 -14.98
N ASP A 257 6.73 5.77 -16.12
CA ASP A 257 5.98 6.19 -17.31
C ASP A 257 5.06 5.06 -17.82
N ASN A 258 5.53 3.82 -17.73
CA ASN A 258 4.70 2.62 -17.88
C ASN A 258 4.69 1.86 -16.55
N PRO A 259 3.61 1.92 -15.77
CA PRO A 259 3.52 1.26 -14.46
C PRO A 259 3.30 -0.26 -14.55
N GLN A 260 3.18 -0.84 -15.75
CA GLN A 260 2.86 -2.25 -15.94
C GLN A 260 3.72 -3.21 -15.11
N PRO A 261 5.06 -3.03 -14.96
CA PRO A 261 5.87 -3.91 -14.12
C PRO A 261 5.44 -3.93 -12.64
N VAL A 262 4.99 -2.78 -12.12
CA VAL A 262 4.46 -2.68 -10.74
C VAL A 262 3.09 -3.34 -10.65
N VAL A 263 2.21 -3.09 -11.62
CA VAL A 263 0.88 -3.69 -11.70
C VAL A 263 0.98 -5.22 -11.77
N ASP A 264 1.81 -5.76 -12.66
CA ASP A 264 2.00 -7.21 -12.83
C ASP A 264 2.52 -7.84 -11.54
N PHE A 265 3.50 -7.20 -10.88
CA PHE A 265 4.01 -7.65 -9.60
C PHE A 265 2.89 -7.73 -8.54
N ILE A 266 2.08 -6.68 -8.41
CA ILE A 266 0.99 -6.64 -7.44
C ILE A 266 -0.05 -7.73 -7.73
N LEU A 267 -0.44 -7.92 -8.99
CA LEU A 267 -1.39 -8.95 -9.41
C LEU A 267 -0.86 -10.36 -9.05
N GLU A 268 0.41 -10.64 -9.37
CA GLU A 268 1.06 -11.91 -9.05
C GLU A 268 1.07 -12.19 -7.55
N GLN A 269 1.51 -11.22 -6.74
CA GLN A 269 1.65 -11.41 -5.30
C GLN A 269 0.31 -11.51 -4.59
N THR A 270 -0.70 -10.75 -5.02
CA THR A 270 -2.05 -10.82 -4.45
C THR A 270 -2.71 -12.18 -4.75
N ALA A 271 -2.57 -12.69 -5.98
CA ALA A 271 -3.07 -14.02 -6.33
C ALA A 271 -2.37 -15.14 -5.52
N ALA A 272 -1.09 -14.99 -5.23
CA ALA A 272 -0.36 -15.94 -4.39
C ALA A 272 -0.79 -15.87 -2.90
N ALA A 273 -1.15 -14.69 -2.42
CA ALA A 273 -1.55 -14.45 -1.03
C ALA A 273 -2.99 -14.93 -0.70
N GLN A 274 -3.80 -15.19 -1.72
CA GLN A 274 -5.18 -15.71 -1.59
C GLN A 274 -5.26 -17.24 -1.56
N LYS A 275 -4.17 -17.93 -1.90
CA LYS A 275 -4.03 -19.40 -1.81
C LYS A 275 -3.60 -19.81 -0.41
#